data_139384cd432f50437e2c4b90839c8016
#
_entry.id   139384cd432f50437e2c4b90839c8016
#
_cell.length_a   1.000
_cell.length_b   1.000
_cell.length_c   1.000
_cell.angle_alpha   90.00
_cell.angle_beta   90.00
_cell.angle_gamma   90.00
#
_symmetry.space_group_name_H-M   'P 1'
#
loop_
_entity.id
_entity.type
_entity.pdbx_description
1 polymer ?
#
loop_
_entity_poly.entity_id
_entity_poly.type
_entity_poly.pdbx_seq_one_letter_code
_entity_poly.pdbx_strand_id
1 'polypeptide(L)'
;CYLNGGVAVKHSTRYATDAVTAAVFQRICEKAEVPTQTYFNRSDLPGGSTLGNLSNTHVSLPTVDIGLPQLSMHSPYETAGRLDVEYMVRAMSAFYSSVISCDRNNFFEIC
;
A
#
# COMPACT_ATOMS: atom_id res chain seq x y z
N CYS A 1 -10.37 -6.78 -5.13
CA CYS A 1 -9.01 -7.32 -5.32
C CYS A 1 -9.06 -8.80 -5.62
N TYR A 2 -8.10 -9.25 -6.41
CA TYR A 2 -7.99 -10.63 -6.84
C TYR A 2 -6.63 -11.19 -6.45
N LEU A 3 -6.57 -12.49 -6.17
CA LEU A 3 -5.31 -13.21 -5.97
C LEU A 3 -4.46 -13.14 -7.25
N ASN A 4 -3.17 -12.94 -7.11
CA ASN A 4 -2.20 -12.73 -8.19
C ASN A 4 -2.48 -11.47 -9.05
N GLY A 5 -3.30 -10.56 -8.57
CA GLY A 5 -3.60 -9.30 -9.25
C GLY A 5 -2.66 -8.16 -8.91
N GLY A 6 -1.76 -8.34 -7.97
CA GLY A 6 -0.76 -7.36 -7.56
C GLY A 6 -0.95 -6.83 -6.15
N VAL A 7 -0.13 -5.86 -5.79
CA VAL A 7 -0.13 -5.24 -4.46
C VAL A 7 -1.38 -4.39 -4.29
N ALA A 8 -2.09 -4.57 -3.18
CA ALA A 8 -3.29 -3.80 -2.86
C ALA A 8 -2.91 -2.50 -2.12
N VAL A 9 -3.30 -1.36 -2.67
CA VAL A 9 -3.24 -0.06 -2.02
C VAL A 9 -4.55 0.15 -1.27
N LYS A 10 -4.48 0.31 0.04
CA LYS A 10 -5.64 0.30 0.91
C LYS A 10 -6.09 1.72 1.24
N HIS A 11 -7.38 1.97 1.09
CA HIS A 11 -8.02 3.23 1.43
C HIS A 11 -9.13 3.02 2.45
N SER A 12 -9.07 3.73 3.55
CA SER A 12 -10.12 3.76 4.57
C SER A 12 -9.84 4.92 5.53
N THR A 13 -10.85 5.34 6.28
CA THR A 13 -10.68 6.29 7.39
C THR A 13 -9.76 5.77 8.49
N ARG A 14 -9.48 4.47 8.52
CA ARG A 14 -8.59 3.81 9.47
C ARG A 14 -7.20 3.53 8.94
N TYR A 15 -6.91 3.92 7.69
CA TYR A 15 -5.60 3.79 7.09
C TYR A 15 -4.98 5.16 6.87
N ALA A 16 -3.66 5.22 6.89
CA ALA A 16 -2.92 6.46 6.71
C ALA A 16 -2.77 6.90 5.23
N THR A 17 -3.27 6.10 4.29
CA THR A 17 -3.19 6.38 2.86
C THR A 17 -4.01 7.59 2.47
N ASP A 18 -3.43 8.51 1.73
CA ASP A 18 -4.12 9.59 1.04
C ASP A 18 -3.89 9.49 -0.49
N ALA A 19 -4.50 10.39 -1.23
CA ALA A 19 -4.41 10.38 -2.69
C ALA A 19 -2.97 10.59 -3.19
N VAL A 20 -2.21 11.44 -2.51
CA VAL A 20 -0.82 11.76 -2.89
C VAL A 20 0.11 10.59 -2.61
N THR A 21 0.05 10.02 -1.41
CA THR A 21 0.88 8.87 -1.05
C THR A 21 0.56 7.64 -1.90
N ALA A 22 -0.72 7.41 -2.20
CA ALA A 22 -1.13 6.35 -3.11
C ALA A 22 -0.55 6.56 -4.52
N ALA A 23 -0.62 7.78 -5.04
CA ALA A 23 -0.08 8.10 -6.36
C ALA A 23 1.44 7.91 -6.43
N VAL A 24 2.18 8.33 -5.40
CA VAL A 24 3.64 8.13 -5.32
C VAL A 24 3.98 6.64 -5.34
N PHE A 25 3.31 5.85 -4.52
CA PHE A 25 3.54 4.40 -4.48
C PHE A 25 3.19 3.72 -5.79
N GLN A 26 2.06 4.07 -6.40
CA GLN A 26 1.66 3.53 -7.70
C GLN A 26 2.69 3.87 -8.79
N ARG A 27 3.26 5.06 -8.74
CA ARG A 27 4.31 5.45 -9.69
C ARG A 27 5.58 4.64 -9.52
N ILE A 28 5.97 4.33 -8.30
CA ILE A 28 7.10 3.44 -8.02
C ILE A 28 6.82 2.04 -8.58
N CYS A 29 5.62 1.52 -8.37
CA CYS A 29 5.23 0.21 -8.88
C CYS A 29 5.20 0.17 -10.42
N GLU A 30 4.72 1.23 -11.08
CA GLU A 30 4.76 1.34 -12.53
C GLU A 30 6.20 1.24 -13.07
N LYS A 31 7.14 1.96 -12.45
CA LYS A 31 8.56 1.91 -12.83
C LYS A 31 9.17 0.53 -12.62
N ALA A 32 8.72 -0.21 -11.62
CA ALA A 32 9.17 -1.56 -11.31
C ALA A 32 8.40 -2.65 -12.10
N GLU A 33 7.44 -2.25 -12.92
CA GLU A 33 6.55 -3.18 -13.65
C GLU A 33 5.78 -4.12 -12.69
N VAL A 34 5.33 -3.58 -11.56
CA VAL A 34 4.55 -4.30 -10.56
C VAL A 34 3.08 -3.86 -10.67
N PRO A 35 2.14 -4.79 -10.88
CA PRO A 35 0.73 -4.45 -10.90
C PRO A 35 0.24 -4.06 -9.50
N THR A 36 -0.69 -3.12 -9.44
CA THR A 36 -1.34 -2.69 -8.20
C THR A 36 -2.85 -2.81 -8.31
N GLN A 37 -3.49 -2.97 -7.18
CA GLN A 37 -4.94 -2.98 -7.04
C GLN A 37 -5.35 -1.97 -5.98
N THR A 38 -6.55 -1.46 -6.10
CA THR A 38 -7.12 -0.55 -5.09
C THR A 38 -8.10 -1.31 -4.22
N TYR A 39 -7.98 -1.15 -2.90
CA TYR A 39 -8.86 -1.75 -1.92
C TYR A 39 -9.55 -0.68 -1.08
N PHE A 40 -10.88 -0.77 -0.99
CA PHE A 40 -11.69 0.03 -0.10
C PHE A 40 -12.46 -0.88 0.85
N ASN A 41 -12.49 -0.52 2.13
CA ASN A 41 -13.38 -1.20 3.08
C ASN A 41 -14.84 -0.88 2.74
N ARG A 42 -15.71 -1.85 3.00
CA ARG A 42 -17.16 -1.59 2.99
C ARG A 42 -17.48 -0.55 4.06
N SER A 43 -18.33 0.41 3.71
CA SER A 43 -18.70 1.50 4.63
C SER A 43 -19.54 1.02 5.82
N ASP A 44 -20.20 -0.12 5.69
CA ASP A 44 -21.08 -0.72 6.70
C ASP A 44 -20.33 -1.68 7.66
N LEU A 45 -19.04 -1.93 7.43
CA LEU A 45 -18.23 -2.81 8.27
C LEU A 45 -17.08 -2.04 8.93
N PRO A 46 -16.90 -2.17 10.24
CA PRO A 46 -15.76 -1.57 10.91
C PRO A 46 -14.48 -2.26 10.45
N GLY A 47 -13.56 -1.49 9.90
CA GLY A 47 -12.22 -1.98 9.56
C GLY A 47 -11.30 -2.00 10.77
N GLY A 48 -10.26 -2.86 10.73
CA GLY A 48 -9.15 -2.80 11.66
C GLY A 48 -8.26 -1.59 11.39
N SER A 49 -7.43 -1.23 12.36
CA SER A 49 -6.38 -0.22 12.20
C SER A 49 -5.06 -0.89 11.84
N THR A 50 -4.14 -0.11 11.27
CA THR A 50 -2.80 -0.57 10.90
C THR A 50 -1.73 0.16 11.69
N LEU A 51 -0.49 -0.35 11.63
CA LEU A 51 0.66 0.30 12.27
C LEU A 51 0.92 1.71 11.72
N GLY A 52 0.68 1.94 10.43
CA GLY A 52 0.84 3.25 9.82
C GLY A 52 -0.02 4.32 10.51
N ASN A 53 -1.26 3.99 10.80
CA ASN A 53 -2.17 4.90 11.50
C ASN A 53 -1.72 5.15 12.94
N LEU A 54 -1.29 4.10 13.65
CA LEU A 54 -0.75 4.22 15.01
C LEU A 54 0.54 5.04 15.04
N SER A 55 1.45 4.80 14.10
CA SER A 55 2.71 5.54 14.00
C SER A 55 2.47 7.03 13.75
N ASN A 56 1.50 7.39 12.92
CA ASN A 56 1.16 8.77 12.63
C ASN A 56 0.58 9.54 13.81
N THR A 57 0.12 8.87 14.86
CA THR A 57 -0.27 9.55 16.11
C THR A 57 0.92 10.06 16.89
N HIS A 58 2.10 9.49 16.68
CA HIS A 58 3.34 9.88 17.35
C HIS A 58 4.26 10.71 16.47
N VAL A 59 4.39 10.33 15.20
CA VAL A 59 5.21 11.03 14.21
C VAL A 59 4.39 11.13 12.92
N SER A 60 4.02 12.35 12.54
CA SER A 60 3.24 12.60 11.33
C SER A 60 4.14 12.50 10.10
N LEU A 61 3.97 11.45 9.30
CA LEU A 61 4.71 11.20 8.07
C LEU A 61 3.74 10.87 6.93
N PRO A 62 4.04 11.30 5.69
CA PRO A 62 3.33 10.78 4.52
C PRO A 62 3.44 9.25 4.48
N THR A 63 2.30 8.57 4.49
CA THR A 63 2.23 7.12 4.66
C THR A 63 1.24 6.52 3.67
N VAL A 64 1.54 5.35 3.15
CA VAL A 64 0.64 4.53 2.36
C VAL A 64 0.50 3.15 3.00
N ASP A 65 -0.74 2.68 3.14
CA ASP A 65 -1.03 1.32 3.59
C ASP A 65 -1.19 0.40 2.38
N ILE A 66 -0.37 -0.63 2.35
CA ILE A 66 -0.37 -1.64 1.29
C ILE A 66 -0.51 -3.03 1.87
N GLY A 67 -0.87 -3.99 1.04
CA GLY A 67 -0.96 -5.37 1.48
C GLY A 67 -1.10 -6.32 0.31
N LEU A 68 -1.15 -7.60 0.63
CA LEU A 68 -1.43 -8.66 -0.33
C LEU A 68 -2.88 -9.07 -0.23
N PRO A 69 -3.58 -9.29 -1.35
CA PRO A 69 -4.91 -9.89 -1.32
C PRO A 69 -4.85 -11.28 -0.67
N GLN A 70 -5.77 -11.54 0.24
CA GLN A 70 -5.85 -12.81 0.95
C GLN A 70 -7.28 -13.31 1.05
N LEU A 71 -7.44 -14.61 1.01
CA LEU A 71 -8.68 -15.29 1.40
C LEU A 71 -8.54 -15.73 2.85
N SER A 72 -9.64 -15.67 3.60
CA SER A 72 -9.71 -16.15 4.99
C SER A 72 -8.65 -15.52 5.91
N MET A 73 -8.45 -14.22 5.78
CA MET A 73 -7.49 -13.46 6.60
C MET A 73 -7.78 -13.66 8.10
N HIS A 74 -6.72 -13.85 8.87
CA HIS A 74 -6.75 -14.12 10.31
C HIS A 74 -7.35 -15.48 10.70
N SER A 75 -7.58 -16.35 9.73
CA SER A 75 -8.00 -17.74 9.99
C SER A 75 -6.78 -18.67 10.10
N PRO A 76 -6.99 -19.91 10.57
CA PRO A 76 -5.92 -20.93 10.55
C PRO A 76 -5.52 -21.35 9.13
N TYR A 77 -6.29 -21.01 8.12
CA TYR A 77 -6.04 -21.38 6.72
C TYR A 77 -6.13 -20.15 5.82
N GLU A 78 -5.17 -19.27 5.93
CA GLU A 78 -5.05 -18.10 5.06
C GLU A 78 -4.48 -18.50 3.70
N THR A 79 -5.01 -17.90 2.62
CA THR A 79 -4.56 -18.16 1.27
C THR A 79 -4.22 -16.85 0.56
N ALA A 80 -3.03 -16.77 0.01
CA ALA A 80 -2.57 -15.64 -0.79
C ALA A 80 -2.06 -16.11 -2.17
N GLY A 81 -1.98 -15.18 -3.11
CA GLY A 81 -1.43 -15.46 -4.43
C GLY A 81 0.09 -15.58 -4.38
N ARG A 82 0.64 -16.61 -5.00
CA ARG A 82 2.10 -16.80 -5.06
C ARG A 82 2.80 -15.63 -5.77
N LEU A 83 2.22 -15.14 -6.86
CA LEU A 83 2.78 -14.02 -7.62
C LEU A 83 2.72 -12.70 -6.83
N ASP A 84 1.75 -12.53 -5.95
CA ASP A 84 1.63 -11.31 -5.13
C ASP A 84 2.80 -11.15 -4.17
N VAL A 85 3.35 -12.24 -3.66
CA VAL A 85 4.56 -12.21 -2.82
C VAL A 85 5.73 -11.67 -3.62
N GLU A 86 5.93 -12.16 -4.83
CA GLU A 86 6.98 -11.68 -5.73
C GLU A 86 6.78 -10.20 -6.09
N TYR A 87 5.55 -9.81 -6.39
CA TYR A 87 5.21 -8.41 -6.67
C TYR A 87 5.51 -7.50 -5.48
N MET A 88 5.20 -7.94 -4.26
CA MET A 88 5.50 -7.18 -3.05
C MET A 88 7.01 -7.01 -2.86
N VAL A 89 7.79 -8.07 -3.04
CA VAL A 89 9.26 -8.01 -2.95
C VAL A 89 9.83 -7.02 -3.97
N ARG A 90 9.35 -7.07 -5.21
CA ARG A 90 9.79 -6.14 -6.26
C ARG A 90 9.39 -4.70 -5.96
N ALA A 91 8.15 -4.48 -5.50
CA ALA A 91 7.67 -3.16 -5.13
C ALA A 91 8.49 -2.56 -3.97
N MET A 92 8.75 -3.33 -2.93
CA MET A 92 9.54 -2.88 -1.79
C MET A 92 11.00 -2.65 -2.15
N SER A 93 11.59 -3.49 -3.00
CA SER A 93 12.94 -3.29 -3.51
C SER A 93 13.04 -1.98 -4.31
N ALA A 94 12.07 -1.71 -5.17
CA ALA A 94 12.00 -0.46 -5.92
C ALA A 94 11.83 0.75 -5.02
N PHE A 95 10.97 0.64 -4.00
CA PHE A 95 10.77 1.70 -3.01
C PHE A 95 12.06 2.05 -2.27
N TYR A 96 12.75 1.05 -1.73
CA TYR A 96 14.01 1.27 -0.98
C TYR A 96 15.17 1.74 -1.85
N SER A 97 15.12 1.46 -3.15
CA SER A 97 16.13 1.93 -4.11
C SER A 97 15.82 3.32 -4.66
N SER A 98 14.62 3.84 -4.42
CA SER A 98 14.19 5.15 -4.92
C SER A 98 14.56 6.25 -3.95
N VAL A 99 14.90 7.41 -4.50
CA VAL A 99 14.99 8.66 -3.74
C VAL A 99 13.70 9.44 -3.96
N ILE A 100 12.99 9.70 -2.88
CA ILE A 100 11.73 10.42 -2.90
C ILE A 100 11.95 11.75 -2.21
N SER A 101 11.73 12.84 -2.93
CA SER A 101 11.81 14.19 -2.40
C SER A 101 10.47 14.90 -2.55
N CYS A 102 10.17 15.77 -1.59
CA CYS A 102 8.96 16.58 -1.59
C CYS A 102 9.33 18.04 -1.38
N ASP A 103 8.88 18.92 -2.24
CA ASP A 103 9.08 20.35 -2.09
C ASP A 103 7.99 21.00 -1.20
N ARG A 104 8.10 22.32 -1.00
CA ARG A 104 7.14 23.07 -0.18
C ARG A 104 5.74 23.16 -0.78
N ASN A 105 5.58 22.84 -2.05
CA ASN A 105 4.31 22.85 -2.78
C ASN A 105 3.68 21.46 -2.89
N ASN A 106 4.17 20.47 -2.12
CA ASN A 106 3.76 19.08 -2.17
C ASN A 106 4.00 18.40 -3.53
N PHE A 107 5.01 18.84 -4.27
CA PHE A 107 5.48 18.13 -5.45
C PHE A 107 6.45 17.03 -5.02
N PHE A 108 6.15 15.79 -5.42
CA PHE A 108 6.99 14.64 -5.17
C PHE A 108 7.81 14.29 -6.41
N GLU A 109 9.11 14.18 -6.23
CA GLU A 109 10.04 13.65 -7.24
C GLU A 109 10.53 12.27 -6.83
N ILE A 110 10.53 11.34 -7.78
CA ILE A 110 10.98 9.96 -7.60
C ILE A 110 12.17 9.74 -8.56
N CYS A 111 13.31 9.50 -7.97
CA CYS A 111 14.54 9.23 -8.72
C CYS A 111 15.00 7.78 -8.61
#